data_733a8863e0daad801e519001ba8ad50a
#
_entry.id   733a8863e0daad801e519001ba8ad50a
#
_cell.length_a   1.000
_cell.length_b   1.000
_cell.length_c   1.000
_cell.angle_alpha   90.00
_cell.angle_beta   90.00
_cell.angle_gamma   90.00
#
_symmetry.space_group_name_H-M   'P 1'
#
loop_
_entity.id
_entity.type
_entity.pdbx_description
1 polymer ?
#
loop_
_entity_poly.entity_id
_entity_poly.type
_entity_poly.pdbx_seq_one_letter_code
_entity_poly.pdbx_strand_id
1 'polypeptide(L)'
;MHYTFCDASGKSVILEPVNNGAFKIYDGIGVMTNSPEYPWHLDNLRNYLHLTNHNLGHHQISDQLDIKQIESGSGLLGLPGDYTAPSRFVRGTFISKFLAPFHSDQGIPQLYNVFKSVMIPRGLEHLHEGEDKCDYSGYWAGYDVSNRSLYIQPEDCPTMTKFVLEPDTTTKITQPIQHDFKVLETKRQKALA
;
A
#
# COMPACT_ATOMS: atom_id res chain seq x y z
N MET A 1 3.50 -12.30 12.77
CA MET A 1 4.38 -11.82 11.69
C MET A 1 4.08 -12.65 10.46
N HIS A 2 4.01 -12.06 9.26
CA HIS A 2 3.81 -12.77 8.00
C HIS A 2 4.98 -12.49 7.07
N TYR A 3 5.26 -13.42 6.18
CA TYR A 3 6.28 -13.25 5.15
C TYR A 3 5.60 -13.40 3.78
N THR A 4 5.96 -12.53 2.85
CA THR A 4 5.46 -12.58 1.48
C THR A 4 6.63 -12.77 0.53
N PHE A 5 6.49 -13.68 -0.40
CA PHE A 5 7.47 -13.92 -1.45
C PHE A 5 6.80 -13.85 -2.80
N CYS A 6 7.48 -13.24 -3.75
CA CYS A 6 7.04 -13.20 -5.15
C CYS A 6 8.16 -13.77 -6.02
N ASP A 7 7.78 -14.52 -7.05
CA ASP A 7 8.72 -15.02 -8.06
C ASP A 7 8.67 -14.19 -9.36
N ALA A 8 9.52 -14.54 -10.32
CA ALA A 8 9.60 -13.87 -11.60
C ALA A 8 8.35 -14.04 -12.48
N SER A 9 7.46 -15.00 -12.17
CA SER A 9 6.18 -15.19 -12.86
C SER A 9 5.08 -14.27 -12.33
N GLY A 10 5.34 -13.53 -11.24
CA GLY A 10 4.36 -12.72 -10.53
C GLY A 10 3.51 -13.52 -9.52
N LYS A 11 3.79 -14.81 -9.35
CA LYS A 11 3.18 -15.59 -8.28
C LYS A 11 3.66 -15.10 -6.92
N SER A 12 2.74 -14.99 -5.98
CA SER A 12 3.07 -14.68 -4.59
C SER A 12 2.58 -15.76 -3.65
N VAL A 13 3.36 -16.01 -2.60
CA VAL A 13 3.00 -16.89 -1.50
C VAL A 13 3.11 -16.16 -0.18
N ILE A 14 2.23 -16.50 0.75
CA ILE A 14 2.25 -16.02 2.12
C ILE A 14 2.71 -17.16 3.02
N LEU A 15 3.76 -16.92 3.80
CA LEU A 15 4.20 -17.82 4.87
C LEU A 15 3.75 -17.23 6.20
N GLU A 16 2.97 -18.02 6.92
CA GLU A 16 2.42 -17.66 8.22
C GLU A 16 2.95 -18.61 9.29
N PRO A 17 3.71 -18.10 10.29
CA PRO A 17 4.16 -18.91 11.39
C PRO A 17 2.96 -19.37 12.24
N VAL A 18 2.94 -20.64 12.55
CA VAL A 18 1.96 -21.24 13.44
C VAL A 18 2.66 -21.83 14.67
N ASN A 19 1.87 -22.32 15.61
CA ASN A 19 2.40 -22.91 16.83
C ASN A 19 3.50 -23.95 16.55
N ASN A 20 4.51 -23.99 17.43
CA ASN A 20 5.66 -24.91 17.39
C ASN A 20 6.67 -24.66 16.25
N GLY A 21 6.76 -23.45 15.70
CA GLY A 21 7.76 -23.11 14.69
C GLY A 21 7.49 -23.66 13.29
N ALA A 22 6.32 -24.20 13.05
CA ALA A 22 5.88 -24.60 11.71
C ALA A 22 5.36 -23.39 10.94
N PHE A 23 5.27 -23.52 9.61
CA PHE A 23 4.67 -22.52 8.73
C PHE A 23 3.50 -23.12 7.95
N LYS A 24 2.44 -22.34 7.81
CA LYS A 24 1.44 -22.53 6.77
C LYS A 24 1.79 -21.71 5.56
N ILE A 25 1.53 -22.25 4.38
CA ILE A 25 1.80 -21.61 3.09
C ILE A 25 0.47 -21.43 2.37
N TYR A 26 0.23 -20.22 1.89
CA TYR A 26 -0.98 -19.88 1.14
C TYR A 26 -0.62 -19.21 -0.18
N ASP A 27 -1.42 -19.41 -1.20
CA ASP A 27 -1.36 -18.62 -2.42
C ASP A 27 -1.76 -17.17 -2.08
N GLY A 28 -0.88 -16.23 -2.40
CA GLY A 28 -1.09 -14.82 -2.11
C GLY A 28 -1.90 -14.11 -3.21
N ILE A 29 -2.81 -13.22 -2.82
CA ILE A 29 -3.52 -12.35 -3.76
C ILE A 29 -2.73 -11.06 -4.10
N GLY A 30 -1.49 -10.96 -3.62
CA GLY A 30 -0.62 -9.79 -3.81
C GLY A 30 -0.73 -8.74 -2.72
N VAL A 31 -1.48 -9.00 -1.66
CA VAL A 31 -1.60 -8.11 -0.49
C VAL A 31 -1.50 -8.92 0.79
N MET A 32 -0.76 -8.39 1.74
CA MET A 32 -0.67 -8.91 3.10
C MET A 32 -0.47 -7.77 4.09
N THR A 33 -1.03 -7.90 5.29
CA THR A 33 -0.84 -6.99 6.42
C THR A 33 -0.48 -7.80 7.68
N ASN A 34 -0.78 -7.28 8.86
CA ASN A 34 -0.52 -7.93 10.13
C ASN A 34 -1.63 -8.94 10.49
N SER A 35 -1.79 -9.22 11.81
CA SER A 35 -2.88 -10.07 12.34
C SER A 35 -4.27 -9.55 11.91
N PRO A 36 -5.28 -10.43 11.84
CA PRO A 36 -5.23 -11.86 12.13
C PRO A 36 -4.61 -12.71 11.01
N GLU A 37 -4.92 -14.00 10.97
CA GLU A 37 -4.40 -14.96 10.00
C GLU A 37 -4.86 -14.62 8.57
N TYR A 38 -4.06 -15.01 7.57
CA TYR A 38 -4.33 -14.71 6.18
C TYR A 38 -5.71 -15.18 5.66
N PRO A 39 -6.17 -16.41 5.97
CA PRO A 39 -7.52 -16.84 5.57
C PRO A 39 -8.64 -15.97 6.14
N TRP A 40 -8.47 -15.47 7.36
CA TRP A 40 -9.44 -14.54 7.94
C TRP A 40 -9.55 -13.24 7.14
N HIS A 41 -8.40 -12.69 6.70
CA HIS A 41 -8.41 -11.50 5.85
C HIS A 41 -9.16 -11.73 4.54
N LEU A 42 -9.00 -12.92 3.93
CA LEU A 42 -9.73 -13.27 2.72
C LEU A 42 -11.24 -13.40 2.97
N ASP A 43 -11.62 -14.04 4.08
CA ASP A 43 -13.03 -14.14 4.45
C ASP A 43 -13.64 -12.77 4.75
N ASN A 44 -12.92 -11.88 5.39
CA ASN A 44 -13.37 -10.50 5.66
C ASN A 44 -13.67 -9.69 4.39
N LEU A 45 -13.01 -9.97 3.26
CA LEU A 45 -13.32 -9.30 1.99
C LEU A 45 -14.78 -9.49 1.55
N ARG A 46 -15.44 -10.55 2.00
CA ARG A 46 -16.86 -10.81 1.70
C ARG A 46 -17.81 -9.73 2.23
N ASN A 47 -17.41 -8.99 3.24
CA ASN A 47 -18.17 -7.86 3.76
C ASN A 47 -18.15 -6.63 2.83
N TYR A 48 -17.29 -6.64 1.81
CA TYR A 48 -17.01 -5.52 0.92
C TYR A 48 -17.37 -5.79 -0.55
N LEU A 49 -18.28 -6.74 -0.79
CA LEU A 49 -18.73 -7.13 -2.15
C LEU A 49 -19.35 -5.98 -2.95
N HIS A 50 -19.83 -4.95 -2.27
CA HIS A 50 -20.43 -3.77 -2.89
C HIS A 50 -19.40 -2.79 -3.45
N LEU A 51 -18.11 -2.92 -3.08
CA LEU A 51 -17.08 -2.01 -3.56
C LEU A 51 -16.76 -2.25 -5.04
N THR A 52 -16.74 -1.18 -5.79
CA THR A 52 -16.44 -1.16 -7.23
C THR A 52 -15.66 0.10 -7.58
N ASN A 53 -14.89 0.05 -8.69
CA ASN A 53 -14.21 1.21 -9.25
C ASN A 53 -15.10 2.07 -10.17
N HIS A 54 -16.38 1.76 -10.23
CA HIS A 54 -17.37 2.51 -11.01
C HIS A 54 -18.29 3.32 -10.11
N ASN A 55 -18.70 4.47 -10.60
CA ASN A 55 -19.74 5.26 -9.93
C ASN A 55 -21.09 4.52 -10.01
N LEU A 56 -21.85 4.55 -8.94
CA LEU A 56 -23.15 3.87 -8.87
C LEU A 56 -24.25 4.63 -9.64
N GLY A 57 -24.05 5.94 -9.85
CA GLY A 57 -24.97 6.80 -10.57
C GLY A 57 -26.24 7.11 -9.78
N HIS A 58 -27.15 6.14 -9.72
CA HIS A 58 -28.38 6.25 -8.95
C HIS A 58 -28.82 4.88 -8.43
N HIS A 59 -29.72 4.89 -7.46
CA HIS A 59 -30.35 3.70 -6.91
C HIS A 59 -31.85 3.93 -6.71
N GLN A 60 -32.64 3.18 -7.46
CA GLN A 60 -34.09 3.17 -7.33
C GLN A 60 -34.48 2.29 -6.13
N ILE A 61 -34.95 2.91 -5.04
CA ILE A 61 -35.36 2.18 -3.82
C ILE A 61 -36.81 1.77 -3.90
N SER A 62 -37.67 2.64 -4.46
CA SER A 62 -39.05 2.38 -4.70
C SER A 62 -39.56 3.20 -5.89
N ASP A 63 -40.81 2.99 -6.32
CA ASP A 63 -41.44 3.77 -7.40
C ASP A 63 -41.41 5.29 -7.15
N GLN A 64 -41.30 5.71 -5.90
CA GLN A 64 -41.32 7.10 -5.50
C GLN A 64 -39.96 7.64 -5.02
N LEU A 65 -38.90 6.79 -4.96
CA LEU A 65 -37.64 7.17 -4.39
C LEU A 65 -36.49 6.66 -5.25
N ASP A 66 -35.91 7.57 -6.05
CA ASP A 66 -34.65 7.40 -6.78
C ASP A 66 -33.59 8.29 -6.13
N ILE A 67 -32.55 7.67 -5.56
CA ILE A 67 -31.42 8.37 -4.95
C ILE A 67 -30.29 8.46 -5.96
N LYS A 68 -29.81 9.66 -6.22
CA LYS A 68 -28.70 9.94 -7.11
C LYS A 68 -27.42 10.20 -6.32
N GLN A 69 -26.30 9.76 -6.87
CA GLN A 69 -24.99 10.10 -6.30
C GLN A 69 -24.76 11.62 -6.37
N ILE A 70 -24.01 12.15 -5.41
CA ILE A 70 -23.65 13.57 -5.35
C ILE A 70 -22.34 13.80 -6.15
N GLU A 71 -21.30 12.96 -5.90
CA GLU A 71 -19.95 13.13 -6.41
C GLU A 71 -19.40 11.81 -6.96
N SER A 72 -18.30 11.89 -7.70
CA SER A 72 -17.53 10.73 -8.16
C SER A 72 -16.92 9.95 -6.99
N GLY A 73 -16.69 8.64 -7.18
CA GLY A 73 -16.13 7.75 -6.18
C GLY A 73 -17.18 7.00 -5.35
N SER A 74 -18.46 7.11 -5.70
CA SER A 74 -19.56 6.44 -4.97
C SER A 74 -19.41 4.92 -4.89
N GLY A 75 -18.75 4.28 -5.85
CA GLY A 75 -18.46 2.85 -5.82
C GLY A 75 -17.48 2.42 -4.71
N LEU A 76 -16.73 3.36 -4.12
CA LEU A 76 -15.81 3.10 -3.01
C LEU A 76 -16.37 3.52 -1.64
N LEU A 77 -17.64 3.91 -1.56
CA LEU A 77 -18.27 4.21 -0.29
C LEU A 77 -18.26 2.97 0.62
N GLY A 78 -17.79 3.15 1.85
CA GLY A 78 -17.61 2.06 2.80
C GLY A 78 -16.21 1.40 2.75
N LEU A 79 -15.30 1.86 1.88
CA LEU A 79 -13.89 1.48 1.97
C LEU A 79 -13.35 1.95 3.34
N PRO A 80 -12.84 1.02 4.21
CA PRO A 80 -12.49 1.38 5.57
C PRO A 80 -11.29 2.34 5.61
N GLY A 81 -11.38 3.39 6.42
CA GLY A 81 -10.40 4.47 6.51
C GLY A 81 -9.41 4.36 7.67
N ASP A 82 -9.68 3.50 8.66
CA ASP A 82 -8.81 3.31 9.82
C ASP A 82 -7.53 2.53 9.49
N TYR A 83 -6.57 2.50 10.42
CA TYR A 83 -5.26 1.88 10.20
C TYR A 83 -5.11 0.48 10.80
N THR A 84 -6.19 -0.15 11.26
CA THR A 84 -6.13 -1.56 11.69
C THR A 84 -5.66 -2.45 10.54
N ALA A 85 -5.03 -3.57 10.87
CA ALA A 85 -4.53 -4.50 9.86
C ALA A 85 -5.64 -5.02 8.91
N PRO A 86 -6.86 -5.36 9.38
CA PRO A 86 -7.98 -5.70 8.51
C PRO A 86 -8.35 -4.59 7.53
N SER A 87 -8.48 -3.36 8.00
CA SER A 87 -8.84 -2.21 7.16
C SER A 87 -7.77 -1.88 6.13
N ARG A 88 -6.50 -1.94 6.51
CA ARG A 88 -5.38 -1.77 5.57
C ARG A 88 -5.35 -2.89 4.52
N PHE A 89 -5.68 -4.14 4.90
CA PHE A 89 -5.79 -5.25 3.96
C PHE A 89 -6.88 -5.01 2.92
N VAL A 90 -8.06 -4.61 3.36
CA VAL A 90 -9.18 -4.27 2.46
C VAL A 90 -8.78 -3.14 1.51
N ARG A 91 -8.27 -2.01 2.03
CA ARG A 91 -7.82 -0.89 1.19
C ARG A 91 -6.76 -1.29 0.19
N GLY A 92 -5.70 -1.95 0.66
CA GLY A 92 -4.61 -2.42 -0.21
C GLY A 92 -5.11 -3.34 -1.32
N THR A 93 -6.05 -4.24 -0.99
CA THR A 93 -6.64 -5.16 -1.97
C THR A 93 -7.43 -4.40 -3.03
N PHE A 94 -8.44 -3.64 -2.64
CA PHE A 94 -9.32 -2.97 -3.61
C PHE A 94 -8.56 -1.93 -4.43
N ILE A 95 -7.73 -1.08 -3.81
CA ILE A 95 -6.97 -0.07 -4.54
C ILE A 95 -6.00 -0.74 -5.53
N SER A 96 -5.25 -1.76 -5.11
CA SER A 96 -4.29 -2.43 -6.02
C SER A 96 -4.97 -3.14 -7.19
N LYS A 97 -6.15 -3.74 -6.97
CA LYS A 97 -6.88 -4.48 -8.01
C LYS A 97 -7.67 -3.59 -8.96
N PHE A 98 -7.99 -2.37 -8.53
CA PHE A 98 -8.74 -1.40 -9.33
C PHE A 98 -7.85 -0.42 -10.11
N LEU A 99 -6.53 -0.49 -9.94
CA LEU A 99 -5.62 0.29 -10.76
C LEU A 99 -5.82 -0.01 -12.25
N ALA A 100 -5.78 1.05 -13.06
CA ALA A 100 -5.71 0.87 -14.51
C ALA A 100 -4.41 0.14 -14.89
N PRO A 101 -4.39 -0.62 -15.98
CA PRO A 101 -3.17 -1.21 -16.52
C PRO A 101 -2.09 -0.13 -16.74
N PHE A 102 -0.84 -0.44 -16.40
CA PHE A 102 0.29 0.47 -16.52
C PHE A 102 1.51 -0.25 -17.09
N HIS A 103 2.45 0.50 -17.67
CA HIS A 103 3.72 -0.05 -18.13
C HIS A 103 4.64 -0.39 -16.95
N SER A 104 5.54 -1.34 -17.14
CA SER A 104 6.44 -1.83 -16.08
C SER A 104 7.33 -0.75 -15.45
N ASP A 105 7.72 0.27 -16.23
CA ASP A 105 8.49 1.43 -15.74
C ASP A 105 7.71 2.30 -14.75
N GLN A 106 6.38 2.21 -14.76
CA GLN A 106 5.49 2.88 -13.81
C GLN A 106 5.22 2.06 -12.54
N GLY A 107 5.74 0.82 -12.47
CA GLY A 107 5.44 -0.12 -11.39
C GLY A 107 5.74 0.45 -10.00
N ILE A 108 6.93 1.03 -9.78
CA ILE A 108 7.31 1.63 -8.50
C ILE A 108 6.44 2.82 -8.10
N PRO A 109 6.18 3.82 -8.97
CA PRO A 109 5.23 4.89 -8.66
C PRO A 109 3.82 4.39 -8.34
N GLN A 110 3.29 3.42 -9.08
CA GLN A 110 1.96 2.85 -8.83
C GLN A 110 1.90 2.09 -7.51
N LEU A 111 2.90 1.26 -7.22
CA LEU A 111 3.00 0.56 -5.95
C LEU A 111 3.05 1.55 -4.77
N TYR A 112 3.81 2.64 -4.91
CA TYR A 112 3.89 3.69 -3.91
C TYR A 112 2.53 4.38 -3.69
N ASN A 113 1.77 4.64 -4.75
CA ASN A 113 0.43 5.23 -4.65
C ASN A 113 -0.54 4.33 -3.87
N VAL A 114 -0.49 3.01 -4.10
CA VAL A 114 -1.27 2.05 -3.29
C VAL A 114 -0.81 2.10 -1.83
N PHE A 115 0.50 2.08 -1.61
CA PHE A 115 1.09 1.99 -0.27
C PHE A 115 0.79 3.21 0.60
N LYS A 116 0.74 4.40 0.00
CA LYS A 116 0.32 5.64 0.71
C LYS A 116 -1.01 5.49 1.43
N SER A 117 -1.94 4.71 0.89
CA SER A 117 -3.26 4.52 1.47
C SER A 117 -3.24 3.69 2.76
N VAL A 118 -2.15 2.97 3.01
CA VAL A 118 -2.01 2.03 4.15
C VAL A 118 -0.84 2.39 5.07
N MET A 119 -0.04 3.40 4.74
CA MET A 119 1.01 3.91 5.62
C MET A 119 0.40 4.59 6.84
N ILE A 120 0.90 4.24 8.01
CA ILE A 120 0.46 4.79 9.30
C ILE A 120 1.33 6.01 9.61
N PRO A 121 0.76 7.23 9.69
CA PRO A 121 1.49 8.42 10.08
C PRO A 121 1.97 8.32 11.54
N ARG A 122 3.15 8.85 11.83
CA ARG A 122 3.69 8.90 13.19
C ARG A 122 2.78 9.70 14.12
N GLY A 123 2.53 9.17 15.33
CA GLY A 123 1.71 9.81 16.35
C GLY A 123 0.20 9.62 16.19
N LEU A 124 -0.24 8.83 15.21
CA LEU A 124 -1.67 8.55 15.02
C LEU A 124 -2.16 7.36 15.85
N GLU A 125 -1.32 6.35 16.06
CA GLU A 125 -1.65 5.13 16.82
C GLU A 125 -0.76 5.04 18.07
N HIS A 126 -1.25 5.53 19.20
CA HIS A 126 -0.58 5.37 20.50
C HIS A 126 -0.91 4.00 21.10
N LEU A 127 0.08 3.33 21.68
CA LEU A 127 -0.09 2.00 22.28
C LEU A 127 -0.96 2.05 23.54
N HIS A 128 -0.78 3.11 24.34
CA HIS A 128 -1.57 3.36 25.54
C HIS A 128 -1.77 4.86 25.75
N GLU A 129 -2.85 5.22 26.45
CA GLU A 129 -3.12 6.60 26.82
C GLU A 129 -1.98 7.15 27.72
N GLY A 130 -1.44 8.32 27.36
CA GLY A 130 -0.34 8.97 28.09
C GLY A 130 1.06 8.45 27.78
N GLU A 131 1.22 7.51 26.86
CA GLU A 131 2.53 7.06 26.37
C GLU A 131 2.92 7.73 25.05
N ASP A 132 4.21 8.09 24.92
CA ASP A 132 4.76 8.62 23.65
C ASP A 132 5.02 7.52 22.59
N LYS A 133 4.88 6.24 22.99
CA LYS A 133 5.07 5.13 22.07
C LYS A 133 3.89 5.02 21.10
N CYS A 134 4.20 5.08 19.83
CA CYS A 134 3.21 4.92 18.75
C CYS A 134 3.69 3.94 17.69
N ASP A 135 2.74 3.23 17.07
CA ASP A 135 2.99 2.46 15.87
C ASP A 135 2.88 3.38 14.65
N TYR A 136 3.83 3.24 13.72
CA TYR A 136 3.86 4.02 12.49
C TYR A 136 4.67 3.31 11.42
N SER A 137 4.50 3.74 10.16
CA SER A 137 5.28 3.25 9.04
C SER A 137 6.58 4.04 8.92
N GLY A 138 7.69 3.54 9.47
CA GLY A 138 8.97 4.24 9.50
C GLY A 138 9.62 4.42 8.13
N TYR A 139 9.29 3.58 7.16
CA TYR A 139 9.74 3.71 5.77
C TYR A 139 8.84 2.91 4.83
N TRP A 140 8.93 3.24 3.56
CA TRP A 140 8.46 2.43 2.44
C TRP A 140 9.63 1.81 1.71
N ALA A 141 9.48 0.56 1.28
CA ALA A 141 10.44 -0.13 0.43
C ALA A 141 9.73 -0.78 -0.76
N GLY A 142 10.22 -0.54 -1.96
CA GLY A 142 9.74 -1.13 -3.20
C GLY A 142 10.85 -1.88 -3.92
N TYR A 143 10.53 -3.07 -4.44
CA TYR A 143 11.48 -3.92 -5.15
C TYR A 143 11.09 -4.02 -6.63
N ASP A 144 11.98 -3.60 -7.50
CA ASP A 144 11.93 -3.91 -8.92
C ASP A 144 12.82 -5.12 -9.17
N VAL A 145 12.20 -6.30 -9.14
CA VAL A 145 12.92 -7.58 -9.23
C VAL A 145 13.56 -7.76 -10.61
N SER A 146 12.90 -7.29 -11.67
CA SER A 146 13.40 -7.39 -13.03
C SER A 146 14.69 -6.59 -13.25
N ASN A 147 14.77 -5.41 -12.65
CA ASN A 147 15.94 -4.54 -12.72
C ASN A 147 16.85 -4.64 -11.49
N ARG A 148 16.59 -5.61 -10.61
CA ARG A 148 17.37 -5.82 -9.37
C ARG A 148 17.55 -4.53 -8.56
N SER A 149 16.50 -3.76 -8.43
CA SER A 149 16.55 -2.47 -7.78
C SER A 149 15.64 -2.43 -6.54
N LEU A 150 16.16 -1.82 -5.50
CA LEU A 150 15.45 -1.51 -4.27
C LEU A 150 15.26 0.00 -4.16
N TYR A 151 14.05 0.41 -3.85
CA TYR A 151 13.72 1.82 -3.58
C TYR A 151 13.30 1.93 -2.12
N ILE A 152 13.89 2.87 -1.39
CA ILE A 152 13.55 3.14 0.02
C ILE A 152 13.22 4.61 0.17
N GLN A 153 12.14 4.88 0.90
CA GLN A 153 11.75 6.22 1.32
C GLN A 153 11.50 6.19 2.83
N PRO A 154 12.30 6.91 3.64
CA PRO A 154 12.00 7.16 5.05
C PRO A 154 10.71 7.97 5.21
N GLU A 155 10.07 7.87 6.38
CA GLU A 155 8.85 8.60 6.69
C GLU A 155 9.04 10.13 6.69
N ASP A 156 10.21 10.57 7.12
CA ASP A 156 10.61 11.96 7.29
C ASP A 156 11.19 12.61 6.01
N CYS A 157 11.28 11.84 4.92
CA CYS A 157 11.82 12.32 3.65
C CYS A 157 10.91 11.98 2.46
N PRO A 158 10.47 12.96 1.67
CA PRO A 158 9.60 12.74 0.52
C PRO A 158 10.34 12.16 -0.71
N THR A 159 11.65 12.01 -0.64
CA THR A 159 12.46 11.47 -1.75
C THR A 159 12.82 10.02 -1.53
N MET A 160 12.92 9.26 -2.63
CA MET A 160 13.34 7.86 -2.61
C MET A 160 14.81 7.72 -2.95
N THR A 161 15.51 6.82 -2.25
CA THR A 161 16.86 6.38 -2.62
C THR A 161 16.73 5.06 -3.38
N LYS A 162 17.35 4.99 -4.57
CA LYS A 162 17.44 3.78 -5.38
C LYS A 162 18.79 3.09 -5.16
N PHE A 163 18.72 1.79 -4.87
CA PHE A 163 19.89 0.90 -4.82
C PHE A 163 19.78 -0.11 -5.96
N VAL A 164 20.84 -0.29 -6.71
CA VAL A 164 20.94 -1.33 -7.74
C VAL A 164 21.83 -2.45 -7.22
N LEU A 165 21.31 -3.69 -7.27
CA LEU A 165 22.07 -4.88 -6.86
C LEU A 165 22.81 -5.42 -8.06
N GLU A 166 24.14 -5.34 -8.04
CA GLU A 166 25.00 -5.94 -9.06
C GLU A 166 25.05 -7.46 -8.87
N PRO A 167 25.15 -8.22 -9.97
CA PRO A 167 25.36 -9.67 -9.89
C PRO A 167 26.65 -9.97 -9.11
N ASP A 168 26.64 -11.08 -8.39
CA ASP A 168 27.80 -11.62 -7.68
C ASP A 168 28.43 -10.70 -6.61
N THR A 169 27.71 -9.68 -6.19
CA THR A 169 28.16 -8.79 -5.12
C THR A 169 27.92 -9.46 -3.77
N THR A 170 28.99 -9.86 -3.09
CA THR A 170 28.95 -10.32 -1.69
C THR A 170 29.26 -9.19 -0.70
N THR A 171 29.51 -8.00 -1.19
CA THR A 171 29.89 -6.84 -0.39
C THR A 171 28.67 -6.21 0.28
N LYS A 172 28.77 -5.94 1.57
CA LYS A 172 27.78 -5.14 2.29
C LYS A 172 27.79 -3.73 1.71
N ILE A 173 26.72 -3.35 1.04
CA ILE A 173 26.52 -1.98 0.56
C ILE A 173 26.04 -1.15 1.75
N THR A 174 26.85 -0.18 2.17
CA THR A 174 26.46 0.80 3.16
C THR A 174 26.38 2.15 2.47
N GLN A 175 25.19 2.53 2.03
CA GLN A 175 24.92 3.89 1.55
C GLN A 175 23.99 4.57 2.53
N PRO A 176 24.20 5.85 2.87
CA PRO A 176 23.25 6.58 3.67
C PRO A 176 21.93 6.70 2.88
N ILE A 177 20.83 6.42 3.55
CA ILE A 177 19.50 6.77 3.04
C ILE A 177 19.41 8.30 3.11
N GLN A 178 18.96 8.91 2.02
CA GLN A 178 18.82 10.36 1.99
C GLN A 178 17.61 10.78 2.85
N HIS A 179 17.87 11.58 3.88
CA HIS A 179 16.86 12.20 4.75
C HIS A 179 16.59 13.66 4.39
N ASP A 180 17.54 14.30 3.67
CA ASP A 180 17.36 15.68 3.22
C ASP A 180 16.61 15.73 1.89
N PHE A 181 15.62 16.60 1.79
CA PHE A 181 14.97 16.90 0.53
C PHE A 181 15.24 18.37 0.14
N LYS A 182 15.39 18.59 -1.16
CA LYS A 182 15.53 19.95 -1.69
C LYS A 182 14.20 20.40 -2.26
N VAL A 183 13.70 21.51 -1.77
CA VAL A 183 12.57 22.20 -2.39
C VAL A 183 13.10 22.88 -3.66
N LEU A 184 12.59 22.48 -4.81
CA LEU A 184 12.88 23.16 -6.06
C LEU A 184 12.01 24.41 -6.15
N GLU A 185 12.59 25.56 -5.83
CA GLU A 185 11.94 26.85 -6.06
C GLU A 185 12.02 27.21 -7.54
N THR A 186 10.91 27.17 -8.22
CA THR A 186 10.80 27.76 -9.57
C THR A 186 10.69 29.27 -9.43
N LYS A 187 11.71 30.01 -9.88
CA LYS A 187 11.60 31.46 -10.04
C LYS A 187 10.49 31.73 -11.06
N ARG A 188 9.44 32.45 -10.65
CA ARG A 188 8.45 32.97 -11.59
C ARG A 188 9.20 33.78 -12.64
N GLN A 189 9.17 33.36 -13.89
CA GLN A 189 9.54 34.23 -14.99
C GLN A 189 8.58 35.42 -14.95
N LYS A 190 9.11 36.62 -14.77
CA LYS A 190 8.33 37.84 -14.96
C LYS A 190 7.79 37.78 -16.39
N ALA A 191 6.48 37.78 -16.54
CA ALA A 191 5.88 38.05 -17.84
C ALA A 191 6.49 39.32 -18.38
N LEU A 192 7.12 39.23 -19.55
CA LEU A 192 7.54 40.39 -20.30
C LEU A 192 6.28 41.15 -20.65
N ALA A 193 6.17 42.37 -20.11
CA ALA A 193 5.11 43.31 -20.44
C ALA A 193 5.28 43.86 -21.85
#